data_bbffb58bd648a99ff86a290462d96e34
#
_entry.id   bbffb58bd648a99ff86a290462d96e34
#
_cell.length_a   1.000
_cell.length_b   1.000
_cell.length_c   1.000
_cell.angle_alpha   90.00
_cell.angle_beta   90.00
_cell.angle_gamma   90.00
#
_symmetry.space_group_name_H-M   'P 1'
#
loop_
_entity.id
_entity.type
_entity.pdbx_description
1 polymer ?
#
loop_
_entity_poly.entity_id
_entity_poly.type
_entity_poly.pdbx_seq_one_letter_code
_entity_poly.pdbx_strand_id
1 'polypeptide(L)'
;MSYTKRIFLKYILGACISCFMALQGHATVRNGADQLEKLLPLLEGKRVSLVVNHTSLCGKTHLLDTLVSLVKIVRVFAPEHGFRGDADAGEYIQNGKDTRTGIPILSLYGKNKKPTATQLQDIDLIVFDIQDVGARFYTYISTMQYVMEACAENRKQLVITDRPNPCDYVDGPVRQKNQKSFVGMHAIPILHGCTVGELAQMINGE
;
A
#
# COMPACT_ATOMS: atom_id res chain seq x y z
N MET A 1 44.45 14.84 -41.12
CA MET A 1 44.40 14.13 -39.84
C MET A 1 44.94 12.72 -40.09
N SER A 2 46.01 12.28 -39.40
CA SER A 2 46.64 10.97 -39.62
C SER A 2 45.66 9.83 -39.36
N TYR A 3 45.78 8.74 -40.10
CA TYR A 3 44.95 7.52 -40.00
C TYR A 3 44.92 6.97 -38.56
N THR A 4 46.01 7.04 -37.85
CA THR A 4 46.14 6.66 -36.43
C THR A 4 45.28 7.50 -35.50
N LYS A 5 45.12 8.80 -35.71
CA LYS A 5 44.26 9.67 -34.91
C LYS A 5 42.76 9.37 -35.12
N ARG A 6 42.36 8.92 -36.31
CA ARG A 6 40.96 8.51 -36.59
C ARG A 6 40.59 7.20 -35.91
N ILE A 7 41.53 6.25 -35.86
CA ILE A 7 41.34 4.97 -35.15
C ILE A 7 41.23 5.21 -33.63
N PHE A 8 42.16 5.99 -33.08
CA PHE A 8 42.14 6.31 -31.62
C PHE A 8 40.88 7.03 -31.18
N LEU A 9 40.38 7.97 -31.99
CA LEU A 9 39.12 8.70 -31.72
C LEU A 9 37.90 7.75 -31.71
N LYS A 10 37.86 6.76 -32.63
CA LYS A 10 36.77 5.74 -32.66
C LYS A 10 36.77 4.86 -31.42
N TYR A 11 37.92 4.46 -30.91
CA TYR A 11 38.01 3.66 -29.70
C TYR A 11 37.63 4.45 -28.43
N ILE A 12 38.03 5.72 -28.33
CA ILE A 12 37.63 6.60 -27.23
C ILE A 12 36.11 6.84 -27.29
N LEU A 13 35.54 7.13 -28.47
CA LEU A 13 34.10 7.33 -28.58
C LEU A 13 33.30 6.06 -28.28
N GLY A 14 33.79 4.89 -28.71
CA GLY A 14 33.21 3.59 -28.37
C GLY A 14 33.28 3.28 -26.85
N ALA A 15 34.39 3.56 -26.20
CA ALA A 15 34.56 3.38 -24.75
C ALA A 15 33.66 4.34 -23.95
N CYS A 16 33.53 5.60 -24.38
CA CYS A 16 32.61 6.58 -23.76
C CYS A 16 31.15 6.17 -23.89
N ILE A 17 30.74 5.67 -25.05
CA ILE A 17 29.34 5.19 -25.28
C ILE A 17 29.09 3.95 -24.42
N SER A 18 30.02 3.00 -24.34
CA SER A 18 29.89 1.81 -23.48
C SER A 18 29.84 2.16 -21.99
N CYS A 19 30.63 3.16 -21.55
CA CYS A 19 30.62 3.64 -20.16
C CYS A 19 29.29 4.38 -19.84
N PHE A 20 28.71 5.10 -20.81
CA PHE A 20 27.44 5.78 -20.62
C PHE A 20 26.26 4.80 -20.54
N MET A 21 26.31 3.67 -21.27
CA MET A 21 25.29 2.62 -21.17
C MET A 21 25.39 1.82 -19.86
N ALA A 22 26.57 1.69 -19.27
CA ALA A 22 26.78 1.01 -18.00
C ALA A 22 26.27 1.82 -16.78
N LEU A 23 26.04 3.13 -16.94
CA LEU A 23 25.55 4.04 -15.90
C LEU A 23 24.01 4.18 -15.88
N GLN A 24 23.28 3.43 -16.69
CA GLN A 24 21.83 3.32 -16.55
C GLN A 24 21.53 2.46 -15.33
N GLY A 25 21.68 3.03 -14.15
CA GLY A 25 21.20 2.45 -12.93
C GLY A 25 19.68 2.25 -13.05
N HIS A 26 19.22 1.02 -13.14
CA HIS A 26 17.82 0.71 -13.05
C HIS A 26 17.38 1.09 -11.63
N ALA A 27 16.69 2.21 -11.50
CA ALA A 27 16.06 2.57 -10.24
C ALA A 27 15.01 1.47 -9.94
N THR A 28 15.33 0.59 -9.02
CA THR A 28 14.37 -0.40 -8.54
C THR A 28 13.34 0.32 -7.66
N VAL A 29 12.07 0.23 -8.03
CA VAL A 29 10.98 0.73 -7.21
C VAL A 29 10.97 -0.08 -5.90
N ARG A 30 11.07 0.61 -4.76
CA ARG A 30 10.94 0.00 -3.42
C ARG A 30 9.57 0.36 -2.87
N ASN A 31 8.80 -0.66 -2.47
CA ASN A 31 7.53 -0.44 -1.76
C ASN A 31 7.77 0.28 -0.43
N GLY A 32 6.77 0.99 0.07
CA GLY A 32 6.87 1.64 1.37
C GLY A 32 7.20 0.65 2.49
N ALA A 33 6.61 -0.56 2.47
CA ALA A 33 6.87 -1.62 3.44
C ALA A 33 8.30 -2.16 3.41
N ASP A 34 9.01 -2.06 2.28
CA ASP A 34 10.41 -2.49 2.14
C ASP A 34 11.40 -1.48 2.75
N GLN A 35 10.93 -0.30 3.16
CA GLN A 35 11.73 0.79 3.72
C GLN A 35 11.63 0.79 5.26
N LEU A 36 11.98 -0.34 5.89
CA LEU A 36 11.89 -0.50 7.35
C LEU A 36 12.68 0.56 8.11
N GLU A 37 13.78 1.03 7.53
CA GLU A 37 14.60 2.11 8.10
C GLU A 37 13.83 3.44 8.26
N LYS A 38 12.78 3.66 7.47
CA LYS A 38 11.88 4.81 7.57
C LYS A 38 10.63 4.50 8.38
N LEU A 39 10.13 3.27 8.28
CA LEU A 39 8.88 2.85 8.92
C LEU A 39 9.07 2.68 10.43
N LEU A 40 10.08 1.95 10.89
CA LEU A 40 10.26 1.61 12.31
C LEU A 40 10.33 2.82 13.24
N PRO A 41 11.03 3.93 12.92
CA PRO A 41 11.02 5.13 13.78
C PRO A 41 9.63 5.73 13.98
N LEU A 42 8.70 5.57 13.02
CA LEU A 42 7.32 6.04 13.15
C LEU A 42 6.50 5.17 14.10
N LEU A 43 6.87 3.89 14.27
CA LEU A 43 6.16 2.89 15.05
C LEU A 43 6.69 2.72 16.48
N GLU A 44 7.89 3.22 16.75
CA GLU A 44 8.57 3.04 18.01
C GLU A 44 7.74 3.55 19.21
N GLY A 45 7.62 2.72 20.24
CA GLY A 45 6.88 3.02 21.47
C GLY A 45 5.36 3.08 21.31
N LYS A 46 4.80 2.83 20.11
CA LYS A 46 3.37 2.92 19.84
C LYS A 46 2.68 1.57 19.85
N ARG A 47 1.39 1.59 20.19
CA ARG A 47 0.47 0.47 20.01
C ARG A 47 -0.05 0.50 18.58
N VAL A 48 0.48 -0.37 17.76
CA VAL A 48 0.27 -0.36 16.30
C VAL A 48 -0.81 -1.37 15.92
N SER A 49 -1.67 -1.01 14.97
CA SER A 49 -2.53 -1.94 14.25
C SER A 49 -2.24 -1.89 12.76
N LEU A 50 -2.48 -2.99 12.09
CA LEU A 50 -2.23 -3.12 10.65
C LEU A 50 -3.55 -3.27 9.90
N VAL A 51 -3.68 -2.61 8.75
CA VAL A 51 -4.69 -2.91 7.74
C VAL A 51 -3.96 -3.53 6.57
N VAL A 52 -4.05 -4.85 6.46
CA VAL A 52 -3.19 -5.67 5.59
C VAL A 52 -3.95 -6.86 5.02
N ASN A 53 -3.47 -7.37 3.89
CA ASN A 53 -3.92 -8.61 3.27
C ASN A 53 -2.72 -9.44 2.78
N HIS A 54 -2.95 -10.48 1.99
CA HIS A 54 -1.88 -11.36 1.49
C HIS A 54 -0.82 -10.65 0.63
N THR A 55 -1.13 -9.47 0.08
CA THR A 55 -0.17 -8.68 -0.72
C THR A 55 0.79 -7.85 0.12
N SER A 56 0.55 -7.75 1.43
CA SER A 56 1.30 -6.91 2.36
C SER A 56 2.65 -7.54 2.70
N LEU A 57 3.57 -7.52 1.75
CA LEU A 57 4.89 -8.14 1.86
C LEU A 57 5.98 -7.09 2.05
N CYS A 58 6.93 -7.39 2.93
CA CYS A 58 8.25 -6.78 3.05
C CYS A 58 9.25 -7.79 2.48
N GLY A 59 9.76 -7.55 1.29
CA GLY A 59 10.48 -8.56 0.53
C GLY A 59 9.61 -9.79 0.24
N LYS A 60 9.95 -10.93 0.84
CA LYS A 60 9.20 -12.19 0.72
C LYS A 60 8.41 -12.56 1.98
N THR A 61 8.48 -11.75 3.02
CA THR A 61 7.86 -12.02 4.32
C THR A 61 6.65 -11.11 4.52
N HIS A 62 5.56 -11.64 5.04
CA HIS A 62 4.39 -10.83 5.34
C HIS A 62 4.73 -9.72 6.37
N LEU A 63 4.22 -8.52 6.19
CA LEU A 63 4.54 -7.35 7.02
C LEU A 63 4.25 -7.60 8.51
N LEU A 64 3.15 -8.29 8.86
CA LEU A 64 2.89 -8.69 10.24
C LEU A 64 4.01 -9.55 10.80
N ASP A 65 4.44 -10.58 10.05
CA ASP A 65 5.48 -11.51 10.49
C ASP A 65 6.83 -10.80 10.66
N THR A 66 7.07 -9.75 9.88
CA THR A 66 8.26 -8.88 10.02
C THR A 66 8.17 -7.98 11.24
N LEU A 67 7.01 -7.38 11.50
CA LEU A 67 6.88 -6.34 12.53
C LEU A 67 6.58 -6.89 13.93
N VAL A 68 6.00 -8.08 14.07
CA VAL A 68 5.51 -8.61 15.35
C VAL A 68 6.60 -8.76 16.41
N SER A 69 7.85 -8.96 15.99
CA SER A 69 9.01 -9.04 16.91
C SER A 69 9.70 -7.69 17.16
N LEU A 70 9.37 -6.67 16.38
CA LEU A 70 10.04 -5.38 16.40
C LEU A 70 9.23 -4.29 17.10
N VAL A 71 7.90 -4.35 17.00
CA VAL A 71 6.99 -3.35 17.55
C VAL A 71 5.76 -3.99 18.19
N LYS A 72 5.06 -3.24 19.03
CA LYS A 72 3.86 -3.73 19.69
C LYS A 72 2.65 -3.73 18.75
N ILE A 73 2.38 -4.87 18.10
CA ILE A 73 1.18 -5.05 17.29
C ILE A 73 0.01 -5.42 18.19
N VAL A 74 -1.08 -4.68 18.12
CA VAL A 74 -2.31 -4.89 18.92
C VAL A 74 -3.28 -5.80 18.19
N ARG A 75 -3.54 -5.53 16.90
CA ARG A 75 -4.45 -6.30 16.04
C ARG A 75 -4.21 -6.05 14.57
N VAL A 76 -4.81 -6.90 13.75
CA VAL A 76 -4.92 -6.75 12.31
C VAL A 76 -6.37 -6.45 11.94
N PHE A 77 -6.59 -5.53 11.04
CA PHE A 77 -7.84 -5.32 10.34
C PHE A 77 -7.72 -5.95 8.94
N ALA A 78 -8.58 -6.91 8.65
CA ALA A 78 -8.57 -7.65 7.38
C ALA A 78 -9.65 -7.09 6.44
N PRO A 79 -9.29 -6.63 5.23
CA PRO A 79 -10.25 -6.21 4.20
C PRO A 79 -10.90 -7.40 3.53
N GLU A 80 -11.66 -7.16 2.46
CA GLU A 80 -12.15 -8.20 1.55
C GLU A 80 -11.01 -9.14 1.13
N HIS A 81 -11.30 -10.41 0.92
CA HIS A 81 -10.37 -11.54 0.69
C HIS A 81 -9.51 -11.97 1.88
N GLY A 82 -9.72 -11.36 3.05
CA GLY A 82 -9.06 -11.79 4.29
C GLY A 82 -7.62 -11.35 4.44
N PHE A 83 -7.07 -11.73 5.59
CA PHE A 83 -5.73 -11.31 6.00
C PHE A 83 -4.61 -12.03 5.21
N ARG A 84 -4.74 -13.36 5.03
CA ARG A 84 -3.72 -14.15 4.31
C ARG A 84 -4.18 -14.65 2.93
N GLY A 85 -5.33 -14.14 2.42
CA GLY A 85 -5.88 -14.53 1.13
C GLY A 85 -6.62 -15.85 1.14
N ASP A 86 -7.13 -16.24 2.31
CA ASP A 86 -7.80 -17.54 2.52
C ASP A 86 -9.29 -17.49 2.18
N ALA A 87 -9.82 -16.33 1.78
CA ALA A 87 -11.25 -16.13 1.49
C ALA A 87 -11.49 -15.76 0.03
N ASP A 88 -12.52 -16.34 -0.57
CA ASP A 88 -12.96 -16.02 -1.92
C ASP A 88 -13.62 -14.62 -2.02
N ALA A 89 -13.82 -14.13 -3.25
CA ALA A 89 -14.50 -12.85 -3.48
C ALA A 89 -15.93 -12.88 -2.92
N GLY A 90 -16.25 -11.92 -2.04
CA GLY A 90 -17.56 -11.85 -1.39
C GLY A 90 -17.75 -12.78 -0.20
N GLU A 91 -16.78 -13.62 0.14
CA GLU A 91 -16.84 -14.50 1.30
C GLU A 91 -16.77 -13.71 2.61
N TYR A 92 -17.52 -14.17 3.61
CA TYR A 92 -17.56 -13.52 4.93
C TYR A 92 -16.27 -13.77 5.70
N ILE A 93 -15.54 -12.70 5.99
CA ILE A 93 -14.32 -12.74 6.79
C ILE A 93 -14.67 -12.67 8.26
N GLN A 94 -14.42 -13.75 8.99
CA GLN A 94 -14.67 -13.83 10.42
C GLN A 94 -13.57 -13.15 11.23
N ASN A 95 -13.97 -12.61 12.39
CA ASN A 95 -13.01 -12.22 13.40
C ASN A 95 -12.33 -13.47 13.98
N GLY A 96 -11.04 -13.34 14.29
CA GLY A 96 -10.27 -14.49 14.79
C GLY A 96 -8.92 -14.09 15.34
N LYS A 97 -8.00 -15.03 15.32
CA LYS A 97 -6.58 -14.80 15.63
C LYS A 97 -5.72 -15.40 14.53
N ASP A 98 -4.67 -14.71 14.18
CA ASP A 98 -3.66 -15.28 13.29
C ASP A 98 -2.99 -16.48 13.97
N THR A 99 -3.01 -17.63 13.29
CA THR A 99 -2.49 -18.89 13.84
C THR A 99 -0.97 -18.89 14.07
N ARG A 100 -0.24 -18.03 13.34
CA ARG A 100 1.22 -17.95 13.43
C ARG A 100 1.70 -17.02 14.53
N THR A 101 1.03 -15.88 14.71
CA THR A 101 1.48 -14.85 15.64
C THR A 101 0.58 -14.69 16.86
N GLY A 102 -0.63 -15.29 16.85
CA GLY A 102 -1.63 -15.13 17.90
C GLY A 102 -2.32 -13.75 17.89
N ILE A 103 -1.96 -12.85 16.97
CA ILE A 103 -2.51 -11.49 16.91
C ILE A 103 -3.99 -11.55 16.52
N PRO A 104 -4.87 -10.79 17.23
CA PRO A 104 -6.28 -10.70 16.89
C PRO A 104 -6.50 -10.13 15.47
N ILE A 105 -7.44 -10.74 14.73
CA ILE A 105 -7.89 -10.29 13.41
C ILE A 105 -9.33 -9.81 13.51
N LEU A 106 -9.61 -8.60 13.03
CA LEU A 106 -10.93 -8.03 12.91
C LEU A 106 -11.26 -7.77 11.44
N SER A 107 -12.44 -8.21 11.01
CA SER A 107 -12.90 -8.02 9.64
C SER A 107 -13.34 -6.56 9.40
N LEU A 108 -12.90 -6.00 8.28
CA LEU A 108 -13.44 -4.76 7.68
C LEU A 108 -14.26 -5.06 6.42
N TYR A 109 -14.89 -6.23 6.37
CA TYR A 109 -15.75 -6.62 5.26
C TYR A 109 -17.16 -7.03 5.75
N GLY A 110 -18.15 -6.92 4.87
CA GLY A 110 -19.53 -7.22 5.22
C GLY A 110 -20.22 -6.06 5.97
N LYS A 111 -20.66 -6.30 7.21
CA LYS A 111 -21.41 -5.31 8.00
C LYS A 111 -20.55 -4.16 8.51
N ASN A 112 -19.29 -4.43 8.88
CA ASN A 112 -18.38 -3.45 9.48
C ASN A 112 -17.24 -3.16 8.50
N LYS A 113 -17.40 -2.13 7.67
CA LYS A 113 -16.38 -1.72 6.70
C LYS A 113 -15.42 -0.65 7.24
N LYS A 114 -15.74 -0.07 8.39
CA LYS A 114 -14.99 1.01 9.05
C LYS A 114 -14.62 0.60 10.47
N PRO A 115 -13.36 0.78 10.92
CA PRO A 115 -12.99 0.55 12.31
C PRO A 115 -13.86 1.39 13.26
N THR A 116 -14.38 0.77 14.32
CA THR A 116 -15.19 1.48 15.33
C THR A 116 -14.30 2.17 16.36
N ALA A 117 -14.83 3.18 17.05
CA ALA A 117 -14.13 3.86 18.14
C ALA A 117 -13.63 2.88 19.22
N THR A 118 -14.45 1.90 19.60
CA THR A 118 -14.07 0.87 20.57
C THR A 118 -12.88 0.03 20.07
N GLN A 119 -12.85 -0.29 18.79
CA GLN A 119 -11.73 -1.04 18.20
C GLN A 119 -10.44 -0.22 18.13
N LEU A 120 -10.51 1.10 18.24
CA LEU A 120 -9.38 2.01 18.17
C LEU A 120 -8.89 2.54 19.53
N GLN A 121 -9.57 2.24 20.65
CA GLN A 121 -9.25 2.79 21.97
C GLN A 121 -7.81 2.51 22.42
N ASP A 122 -7.34 1.29 22.20
CA ASP A 122 -6.04 0.80 22.63
C ASP A 122 -4.96 0.90 21.53
N ILE A 123 -5.21 1.68 20.48
CA ILE A 123 -4.32 1.88 19.33
C ILE A 123 -3.83 3.33 19.33
N ASP A 124 -2.57 3.55 18.99
CA ASP A 124 -1.97 4.86 18.79
C ASP A 124 -1.80 5.18 17.30
N LEU A 125 -1.49 4.15 16.50
CA LEU A 125 -1.18 4.28 15.08
C LEU A 125 -1.70 3.09 14.29
N ILE A 126 -2.20 3.34 13.09
CA ILE A 126 -2.54 2.32 12.08
C ILE A 126 -1.55 2.40 10.93
N VAL A 127 -1.04 1.26 10.48
CA VAL A 127 -0.33 1.11 9.21
C VAL A 127 -1.28 0.49 8.20
N PHE A 128 -1.48 1.14 7.07
CA PHE A 128 -2.21 0.61 5.91
C PHE A 128 -1.21 0.15 4.86
N ASP A 129 -1.22 -1.12 4.53
CA ASP A 129 -0.32 -1.74 3.55
C ASP A 129 -1.08 -2.75 2.70
N ILE A 130 -1.57 -2.34 1.55
CA ILE A 130 -2.29 -3.20 0.60
C ILE A 130 -1.89 -2.79 -0.81
N GLN A 131 -1.61 -3.78 -1.68
CA GLN A 131 -1.44 -3.55 -3.10
C GLN A 131 -2.80 -3.30 -3.74
N ASP A 132 -3.03 -2.08 -4.22
CA ASP A 132 -4.19 -1.80 -5.07
C ASP A 132 -3.94 -2.29 -6.50
N VAL A 133 -5.01 -2.48 -7.26
CA VAL A 133 -4.98 -2.97 -8.64
C VAL A 133 -5.10 -1.87 -9.68
N GLY A 134 -5.28 -0.61 -9.26
CA GLY A 134 -5.43 0.55 -10.15
C GLY A 134 -6.82 0.74 -10.75
N ALA A 135 -7.81 -0.04 -10.32
CA ALA A 135 -9.18 0.02 -10.81
C ALA A 135 -10.17 0.47 -9.72
N ARG A 136 -10.93 1.53 -9.99
CA ARG A 136 -11.84 2.18 -9.04
C ARG A 136 -12.83 1.26 -8.33
N PHE A 137 -13.28 0.20 -8.98
CA PHE A 137 -14.28 -0.72 -8.42
C PHE A 137 -13.70 -1.77 -7.48
N TYR A 138 -12.38 -1.85 -7.33
CA TYR A 138 -11.76 -2.62 -6.26
C TYR A 138 -11.91 -1.89 -4.93
N THR A 139 -12.22 -2.65 -3.87
CA THR A 139 -12.69 -2.09 -2.60
C THR A 139 -11.58 -1.60 -1.69
N TYR A 140 -10.31 -1.87 -1.99
CA TYR A 140 -9.19 -1.52 -1.12
C TYR A 140 -9.03 -0.01 -0.90
N ILE A 141 -9.22 0.80 -1.96
CA ILE A 141 -9.20 2.27 -1.85
C ILE A 141 -10.39 2.80 -1.03
N SER A 142 -11.54 2.12 -1.08
CA SER A 142 -12.69 2.45 -0.24
C SER A 142 -12.48 2.07 1.22
N THR A 143 -11.83 0.92 1.47
CA THR A 143 -11.39 0.52 2.81
C THR A 143 -10.40 1.53 3.38
N MET A 144 -9.43 1.98 2.55
CA MET A 144 -8.48 3.02 2.94
C MET A 144 -9.18 4.30 3.40
N GLN A 145 -10.14 4.81 2.62
CA GLN A 145 -10.91 6.00 3.01
C GLN A 145 -11.61 5.80 4.35
N TYR A 146 -12.28 4.68 4.58
CA TYR A 146 -12.94 4.41 5.87
C TYR A 146 -11.94 4.33 7.03
N VAL A 147 -10.75 3.81 6.80
CA VAL A 147 -9.68 3.81 7.81
C VAL A 147 -9.19 5.23 8.07
N MET A 148 -9.00 6.06 7.03
CA MET A 148 -8.65 7.48 7.16
C MET A 148 -9.69 8.24 7.99
N GLU A 149 -10.97 8.08 7.67
CA GLU A 149 -12.09 8.68 8.41
C GLU A 149 -12.07 8.23 9.88
N ALA A 150 -11.95 6.92 10.14
CA ALA A 150 -11.91 6.38 11.50
C ALA A 150 -10.71 6.92 12.31
N CYS A 151 -9.55 7.05 11.68
CA CYS A 151 -8.36 7.65 12.29
C CYS A 151 -8.59 9.12 12.64
N ALA A 152 -9.14 9.91 11.71
CA ALA A 152 -9.42 11.34 11.93
C ALA A 152 -10.44 11.54 13.08
N GLU A 153 -11.56 10.81 13.05
CA GLU A 153 -12.61 10.88 14.08
C GLU A 153 -12.11 10.50 15.47
N ASN A 154 -11.15 9.58 15.56
CA ASN A 154 -10.63 9.06 16.83
C ASN A 154 -9.22 9.59 17.17
N ARG A 155 -8.71 10.58 16.43
CA ARG A 155 -7.38 11.21 16.62
C ARG A 155 -6.25 10.17 16.64
N LYS A 156 -6.29 9.22 15.73
CA LYS A 156 -5.24 8.20 15.55
C LYS A 156 -4.35 8.58 14.38
N GLN A 157 -3.07 8.24 14.50
CA GLN A 157 -2.13 8.40 13.40
C GLN A 157 -2.36 7.31 12.35
N LEU A 158 -2.20 7.66 11.09
CA LEU A 158 -2.23 6.73 9.97
C LEU A 158 -0.93 6.84 9.17
N VAL A 159 -0.30 5.72 8.90
CA VAL A 159 0.83 5.59 7.97
C VAL A 159 0.38 4.70 6.81
N ILE A 160 0.56 5.17 5.60
CA ILE A 160 0.31 4.38 4.38
C ILE A 160 1.67 4.02 3.79
N THR A 161 1.94 2.72 3.70
CA THR A 161 3.13 2.21 3.01
C THR A 161 2.80 2.09 1.54
N ASP A 162 3.19 3.10 0.78
CA ASP A 162 2.81 3.21 -0.62
C ASP A 162 3.37 2.08 -1.48
N ARG A 163 2.62 1.72 -2.52
CA ARG A 163 2.93 0.66 -3.49
C ARG A 163 2.66 1.16 -4.90
N PRO A 164 3.47 0.76 -5.89
CA PRO A 164 3.25 1.19 -7.27
C PRO A 164 1.88 0.71 -7.78
N ASN A 165 1.23 1.55 -8.57
CA ASN A 165 0.04 1.16 -9.31
C ASN A 165 0.45 0.24 -10.47
N PRO A 166 -0.16 -0.94 -10.65
CA PRO A 166 0.13 -1.82 -11.78
C PRO A 166 -0.37 -1.26 -13.12
N CYS A 167 -1.31 -0.28 -13.09
CA CYS A 167 -1.81 0.44 -14.27
C CYS A 167 -1.18 1.82 -14.31
N ASP A 168 -0.32 2.08 -15.30
CA ASP A 168 0.42 3.33 -15.48
C ASP A 168 -0.32 4.39 -16.31
N TYR A 169 -1.60 4.15 -16.64
CA TYR A 169 -2.43 5.04 -17.45
C TYR A 169 -3.80 5.27 -16.80
N VAL A 170 -4.43 6.36 -17.23
CA VAL A 170 -5.77 6.76 -16.80
C VAL A 170 -6.75 6.51 -17.93
N ASP A 171 -7.86 5.79 -17.65
CA ASP A 171 -8.88 5.48 -18.66
C ASP A 171 -10.25 5.22 -18.05
N GLY A 172 -11.26 5.33 -18.91
CA GLY A 172 -12.68 5.10 -18.58
C GLY A 172 -13.37 6.30 -17.93
N PRO A 173 -14.70 6.24 -17.80
CA PRO A 173 -15.49 7.36 -17.30
C PRO A 173 -15.29 7.59 -15.80
N VAL A 174 -15.31 8.86 -15.40
CA VAL A 174 -15.38 9.28 -14.00
C VAL A 174 -16.73 8.87 -13.41
N ARG A 175 -16.72 8.42 -12.14
CA ARG A 175 -17.94 8.06 -11.43
C ARG A 175 -18.88 9.26 -11.28
N GLN A 176 -20.15 9.10 -11.64
CA GLN A 176 -21.17 10.12 -11.44
C GLN A 176 -21.55 10.26 -9.96
N LYS A 177 -21.93 11.46 -9.52
CA LYS A 177 -22.25 11.77 -8.12
C LYS A 177 -23.32 10.87 -7.51
N ASN A 178 -24.38 10.54 -8.29
CA ASN A 178 -25.50 9.71 -7.86
C ASN A 178 -25.21 8.20 -7.82
N GLN A 179 -23.98 7.77 -8.17
CA GLN A 179 -23.56 6.37 -8.20
C GLN A 179 -22.52 6.04 -7.12
N LYS A 180 -22.50 6.84 -6.03
CA LYS A 180 -21.58 6.57 -4.93
C LYS A 180 -21.96 5.26 -4.21
N SER A 181 -21.00 4.36 -4.09
CA SER A 181 -21.14 3.07 -3.41
C SER A 181 -19.77 2.61 -2.87
N PHE A 182 -19.71 1.48 -2.16
CA PHE A 182 -18.44 0.94 -1.68
C PHE A 182 -17.50 0.50 -2.82
N VAL A 183 -18.05 0.05 -3.96
CA VAL A 183 -17.30 -0.26 -5.19
C VAL A 183 -17.11 0.96 -6.11
N GLY A 184 -17.47 2.13 -5.65
CA GLY A 184 -17.38 3.39 -6.42
C GLY A 184 -17.43 4.58 -5.49
N MET A 185 -16.53 4.64 -4.49
CA MET A 185 -16.55 5.69 -3.49
C MET A 185 -16.04 7.01 -4.05
N HIS A 186 -14.98 6.97 -4.86
CA HIS A 186 -14.30 8.15 -5.37
C HIS A 186 -14.80 8.58 -6.74
N ALA A 187 -14.83 9.89 -7.01
CA ALA A 187 -15.16 10.48 -8.31
C ALA A 187 -13.91 10.53 -9.20
N ILE A 188 -13.36 9.37 -9.50
CA ILE A 188 -12.16 9.17 -10.35
C ILE A 188 -12.50 8.30 -11.56
N PRO A 189 -11.66 8.25 -12.61
CA PRO A 189 -11.80 7.32 -13.73
C PRO A 189 -11.81 5.84 -13.30
N ILE A 190 -12.20 4.94 -14.19
CA ILE A 190 -12.17 3.48 -13.92
C ILE A 190 -10.75 3.04 -13.62
N LEU A 191 -9.81 3.34 -14.50
CA LEU A 191 -8.38 3.21 -14.27
C LEU A 191 -7.86 4.57 -13.83
N HIS A 192 -7.42 4.70 -12.59
CA HIS A 192 -7.16 6.01 -11.98
C HIS A 192 -5.68 6.44 -12.05
N GLY A 193 -4.76 5.54 -12.36
CA GLY A 193 -3.34 5.84 -12.57
C GLY A 193 -2.57 6.32 -11.32
N CYS A 194 -3.21 6.41 -10.17
CA CYS A 194 -2.59 6.87 -8.92
C CYS A 194 -2.13 5.70 -8.07
N THR A 195 -1.07 5.89 -7.28
CA THR A 195 -0.74 4.96 -6.20
C THR A 195 -1.73 5.11 -5.04
N VAL A 196 -1.73 4.17 -4.10
CA VAL A 196 -2.57 4.24 -2.89
C VAL A 196 -2.22 5.48 -2.06
N GLY A 197 -0.92 5.81 -1.96
CA GLY A 197 -0.44 6.99 -1.25
C GLY A 197 -0.89 8.30 -1.90
N GLU A 198 -0.84 8.40 -3.23
CA GLU A 198 -1.34 9.55 -3.98
C GLU A 198 -2.85 9.74 -3.81
N LEU A 199 -3.63 8.64 -3.88
CA LEU A 199 -5.07 8.70 -3.60
C LEU A 199 -5.36 9.14 -2.17
N ALA A 200 -4.60 8.66 -1.19
CA ALA A 200 -4.77 9.08 0.20
C ALA A 200 -4.49 10.58 0.37
N GLN A 201 -3.47 11.11 -0.29
CA GLN A 201 -3.17 12.54 -0.27
C GLN A 201 -4.30 13.37 -0.92
N MET A 202 -4.85 12.92 -2.05
CA MET A 202 -6.01 13.56 -2.68
C MET A 202 -7.21 13.59 -1.73
N ILE A 203 -7.55 12.46 -1.11
CA ILE A 203 -8.68 12.35 -0.18
C ILE A 203 -8.48 13.26 1.04
N ASN A 204 -7.25 13.35 1.54
CA ASN A 204 -6.93 14.19 2.71
C ASN A 204 -6.88 15.69 2.38
N GLY A 205 -6.73 16.06 1.11
CA GLY A 205 -6.73 17.44 0.63
C GLY A 205 -8.12 17.96 0.22
N GLU A 206 -9.08 17.08 0.06
CA GLU A 206 -10.49 17.42 -0.17
C GLU A 206 -11.20 17.71 1.17
#